data_b73e5cfbf289564834842c28fd45c18c
#
_entry.id   b73e5cfbf289564834842c28fd45c18c
#
_cell.length_a   1.000
_cell.length_b   1.000
_cell.length_c   1.000
_cell.angle_alpha   90.00
_cell.angle_beta   90.00
_cell.angle_gamma   90.00
#
_symmetry.space_group_name_H-M   'P 1'
#
loop_
_entity.id
_entity.type
_entity.pdbx_description
1 polymer ?
#
loop_
_entity_poly.entity_id
_entity_poly.type
_entity_poly.pdbx_seq_one_letter_code
_entity_poly.pdbx_strand_id
1 'polypeptide(L)'
;MKTCAGPARPSGVRRASWYSLAAALLAAMPPATMLAQTASTPEGQPAARMSVKVKVVNVLATVRDKHGKIVPDLTADDFVLTEDGRPQKLHYFAKDTDLPLTLGLLVDTSFSQREVLGQERDASRSFLNQMVREDQDKAFIIHFDREAELLQDLTPSHEKLSAALDNLETPQLARASGGGGSSDPDPDAYPGGGRGGQRGHMRGGGTVLYDSIYLASDELMSKQQGRKAVIVLSDGVDRGSKESLESAIAAAQKANTMVYAIYFKGEEGFNRGGGFGGRHGGWGGGMGGPMGGGGMGRGRYPREEQQRPDGKKILERISQETGGRLFEVSKKEPVEQIYASIEEELRNQYNLGFTPDSEGAGPGYHKIELTTKKKDLTVQTRQGFYVAE
;
A
#
# COMPACT_ATOMS: atom_id res chain seq x y z
N MET A 1 -31.96 32.50 -50.38
CA MET A 1 -33.25 31.81 -50.65
C MET A 1 -33.51 30.78 -49.58
N LYS A 2 -34.61 30.95 -48.89
CA LYS A 2 -35.44 29.99 -48.08
C LYS A 2 -34.68 29.38 -46.89
N THR A 3 -34.86 29.83 -45.68
CA THR A 3 -36.01 29.94 -44.75
C THR A 3 -36.35 28.64 -44.05
N CYS A 4 -36.34 28.74 -42.68
CA CYS A 4 -37.33 28.22 -41.72
C CYS A 4 -37.09 26.76 -41.25
N ALA A 5 -37.35 26.34 -40.05
CA ALA A 5 -37.93 26.92 -38.84
C ALA A 5 -37.69 25.91 -37.70
N GLY A 6 -37.55 26.34 -36.48
CA GLY A 6 -37.87 25.50 -35.36
C GLY A 6 -39.39 25.48 -35.09
N PRO A 7 -39.89 24.63 -34.25
CA PRO A 7 -40.49 25.15 -33.02
C PRO A 7 -40.29 24.25 -31.78
N ALA A 8 -40.23 24.83 -30.68
CA ALA A 8 -41.25 25.16 -29.67
C ALA A 8 -41.37 24.10 -28.53
N ARG A 9 -41.10 24.57 -27.32
CA ARG A 9 -41.51 23.99 -26.04
C ARG A 9 -43.03 24.05 -25.89
N PRO A 10 -43.59 23.21 -25.04
CA PRO A 10 -44.55 23.79 -24.09
C PRO A 10 -44.25 23.49 -22.63
N SER A 11 -44.46 24.51 -21.87
CA SER A 11 -44.69 24.64 -20.46
C SER A 11 -46.03 23.98 -20.03
N GLY A 12 -46.15 23.55 -18.78
CA GLY A 12 -47.45 23.19 -18.22
C GLY A 12 -47.38 22.60 -16.82
N VAL A 13 -47.29 23.48 -15.87
CA VAL A 13 -47.60 23.29 -14.45
C VAL A 13 -49.08 22.92 -14.29
N ARG A 14 -49.42 21.94 -13.41
CA ARG A 14 -50.64 22.03 -12.58
C ARG A 14 -50.48 21.19 -11.31
N ARG A 15 -50.41 21.89 -10.19
CA ARG A 15 -50.78 21.43 -8.85
C ARG A 15 -52.30 21.38 -8.78
N ALA A 16 -52.84 20.33 -8.17
CA ALA A 16 -54.20 20.33 -7.67
C ALA A 16 -54.21 19.80 -6.24
N SER A 17 -54.49 20.72 -5.35
CA SER A 17 -54.88 20.55 -3.95
C SER A 17 -56.36 20.18 -3.92
N TRP A 18 -56.78 19.21 -3.11
CA TRP A 18 -58.17 19.02 -2.74
C TRP A 18 -58.27 18.82 -1.23
N TYR A 19 -58.83 19.82 -0.60
CA TYR A 19 -59.30 19.82 0.79
C TYR A 19 -60.79 19.51 0.79
N SER A 20 -61.21 18.88 1.89
CA SER A 20 -62.50 18.97 2.58
C SER A 20 -63.68 18.20 2.02
N LEU A 21 -64.27 17.32 2.83
CA LEU A 21 -65.59 17.63 3.49
C LEU A 21 -65.94 16.51 4.48
N ALA A 22 -66.25 16.97 5.70
CA ALA A 22 -66.84 16.18 6.77
C ALA A 22 -68.39 16.13 6.56
N ALA A 23 -68.97 14.98 6.86
CA ALA A 23 -70.39 14.93 7.21
C ALA A 23 -70.69 13.77 8.15
N ALA A 24 -71.23 14.11 9.30
CA ALA A 24 -71.72 13.22 10.34
C ALA A 24 -73.08 12.65 9.95
N LEU A 25 -73.36 11.40 10.32
CA LEU A 25 -74.74 10.92 10.52
C LEU A 25 -74.76 9.85 11.60
N LEU A 26 -75.46 10.15 12.66
CA LEU A 26 -75.95 9.28 13.74
C LEU A 26 -76.98 8.28 13.21
N ALA A 27 -77.03 7.12 13.79
CA ALA A 27 -78.15 6.39 14.34
C ALA A 27 -78.28 4.94 13.97
N ALA A 28 -78.57 4.17 14.99
CA ALA A 28 -79.30 2.93 15.09
C ALA A 28 -78.47 1.64 15.39
N MET A 29 -78.49 1.31 16.67
CA MET A 29 -78.23 -0.06 17.15
C MET A 29 -79.46 -0.94 16.92
N PRO A 30 -79.27 -2.22 16.60
CA PRO A 30 -80.11 -3.34 17.05
C PRO A 30 -79.27 -4.46 17.74
N PRO A 31 -79.96 -5.47 18.30
CA PRO A 31 -79.57 -6.08 19.57
C PRO A 31 -78.56 -7.23 19.45
N ALA A 32 -78.01 -7.53 20.57
CA ALA A 32 -77.04 -8.57 20.84
C ALA A 32 -77.49 -9.97 20.35
N THR A 33 -76.67 -10.61 19.51
CA THR A 33 -76.64 -12.04 19.31
C THR A 33 -75.33 -12.57 19.85
N MET A 34 -75.42 -13.37 20.90
CA MET A 34 -74.30 -14.19 21.38
C MET A 34 -73.80 -15.11 20.25
N LEU A 35 -72.62 -14.87 19.80
CA LEU A 35 -71.87 -15.82 18.96
C LEU A 35 -70.69 -16.40 19.74
N ALA A 36 -70.68 -17.69 19.78
CA ALA A 36 -69.67 -18.54 20.40
C ALA A 36 -68.25 -18.09 20.04
N GLN A 37 -67.39 -17.86 21.02
CA GLN A 37 -65.97 -17.69 20.85
C GLN A 37 -65.36 -19.04 20.39
N THR A 38 -65.08 -19.16 19.12
CA THR A 38 -64.11 -20.15 18.63
C THR A 38 -62.71 -19.66 19.07
N ALA A 39 -62.07 -20.46 19.90
CA ALA A 39 -60.67 -20.26 20.28
C ALA A 39 -59.81 -20.31 18.98
N SER A 40 -59.35 -19.15 18.55
CA SER A 40 -58.31 -19.04 17.53
C SER A 40 -57.00 -19.53 18.14
N THR A 41 -56.52 -20.64 17.63
CA THR A 41 -55.16 -21.15 17.83
C THR A 41 -54.19 -20.01 17.50
N PRO A 42 -53.19 -19.68 18.31
CA PRO A 42 -52.20 -18.70 17.95
C PRO A 42 -51.44 -19.19 16.73
N GLU A 43 -51.63 -18.54 15.59
CA GLU A 43 -50.77 -18.68 14.42
C GLU A 43 -49.33 -18.43 14.87
N GLY A 44 -48.51 -19.43 14.65
CA GLY A 44 -47.09 -19.41 15.03
C GLY A 44 -46.41 -18.16 14.45
N GLN A 45 -45.83 -17.37 15.34
CA GLN A 45 -44.93 -16.29 14.94
C GLN A 45 -43.91 -16.88 13.96
N PRO A 46 -43.66 -16.23 12.82
CA PRO A 46 -42.62 -16.69 11.91
C PRO A 46 -41.30 -16.71 12.69
N ALA A 47 -40.72 -17.89 12.82
CA ALA A 47 -39.40 -18.04 13.43
C ALA A 47 -38.48 -17.01 12.79
N ALA A 48 -37.91 -16.13 13.61
CA ALA A 48 -36.92 -15.16 13.18
C ALA A 48 -35.82 -15.94 12.45
N ARG A 49 -35.79 -15.81 11.13
CA ARG A 49 -34.68 -16.33 10.35
C ARG A 49 -33.48 -15.50 10.73
N MET A 50 -32.69 -15.98 11.67
CA MET A 50 -31.35 -15.48 11.91
C MET A 50 -30.54 -15.78 10.64
N SER A 51 -30.42 -14.79 9.76
CA SER A 51 -29.42 -14.85 8.71
C SER A 51 -28.07 -14.62 9.35
N VAL A 52 -27.38 -15.69 9.73
CA VAL A 52 -25.99 -15.63 10.09
C VAL A 52 -25.25 -15.25 8.82
N LYS A 53 -24.72 -14.01 8.73
CA LYS A 53 -23.78 -13.63 7.70
C LYS A 53 -22.49 -14.41 7.97
N VAL A 54 -22.36 -15.56 7.34
CA VAL A 54 -21.12 -16.33 7.39
C VAL A 54 -20.08 -15.53 6.62
N LYS A 55 -19.08 -15.00 7.31
CA LYS A 55 -17.99 -14.24 6.71
C LYS A 55 -16.98 -15.23 6.15
N VAL A 56 -17.01 -15.43 4.84
CA VAL A 56 -16.00 -16.24 4.14
C VAL A 56 -14.69 -15.45 4.09
N VAL A 57 -13.60 -16.07 4.52
CA VAL A 57 -12.24 -15.55 4.38
C VAL A 57 -11.65 -16.11 3.10
N ASN A 58 -11.29 -15.22 2.17
CA ASN A 58 -10.61 -15.58 0.93
C ASN A 58 -9.10 -15.59 1.14
N VAL A 59 -8.43 -16.62 0.68
CA VAL A 59 -7.00 -16.81 0.73
C VAL A 59 -6.48 -16.99 -0.68
N LEU A 60 -5.73 -16.02 -1.18
CA LEU A 60 -5.03 -16.12 -2.45
C LEU A 60 -3.70 -16.83 -2.24
N ALA A 61 -3.37 -17.76 -3.12
CA ALA A 61 -2.14 -18.52 -3.03
C ALA A 61 -1.51 -18.76 -4.40
N THR A 62 -0.19 -18.69 -4.45
CA THR A 62 0.63 -19.14 -5.58
C THR A 62 1.45 -20.34 -5.15
N VAL A 63 1.51 -21.38 -5.99
CA VAL A 63 2.26 -22.60 -5.69
C VAL A 63 3.38 -22.78 -6.71
N ARG A 64 4.59 -23.09 -6.21
CA ARG A 64 5.78 -23.36 -7.03
C ARG A 64 6.40 -24.69 -6.70
N ASP A 65 7.03 -25.28 -7.71
CA ASP A 65 7.88 -26.42 -7.53
C ASP A 65 9.28 -26.02 -6.97
N LYS A 66 10.10 -27.02 -6.72
CA LYS A 66 11.50 -26.83 -6.26
C LYS A 66 12.41 -26.06 -7.23
N HIS A 67 11.99 -25.88 -8.48
CA HIS A 67 12.70 -25.10 -9.49
C HIS A 67 12.17 -23.66 -9.60
N GLY A 68 11.16 -23.30 -8.77
CA GLY A 68 10.51 -21.99 -8.78
C GLY A 68 9.42 -21.83 -9.83
N LYS A 69 9.12 -22.89 -10.62
CA LYS A 69 8.07 -22.85 -11.64
C LYS A 69 6.70 -22.92 -11.01
N ILE A 70 5.77 -22.12 -11.50
CA ILE A 70 4.38 -22.12 -11.04
C ILE A 70 3.70 -23.44 -11.41
N VAL A 71 2.94 -23.97 -10.45
CA VAL A 71 2.14 -25.20 -10.58
C VAL A 71 0.67 -24.80 -10.62
N PRO A 72 0.02 -24.76 -11.79
CA PRO A 72 -1.34 -24.24 -11.93
C PRO A 72 -2.43 -25.32 -11.88
N ASP A 73 -2.12 -26.59 -11.69
CA ASP A 73 -3.00 -27.74 -11.89
C ASP A 73 -3.37 -28.50 -10.61
N LEU A 74 -3.27 -27.82 -9.45
CA LEU A 74 -3.72 -28.38 -8.17
C LEU A 74 -5.24 -28.28 -8.01
N THR A 75 -5.77 -29.17 -7.16
CA THR A 75 -7.17 -29.21 -6.77
C THR A 75 -7.35 -28.83 -5.31
N ALA A 76 -8.59 -28.59 -4.85
CA ALA A 76 -8.87 -28.28 -3.45
C ALA A 76 -8.33 -29.34 -2.48
N ASP A 77 -8.36 -30.62 -2.89
CA ASP A 77 -7.92 -31.75 -2.08
C ASP A 77 -6.40 -31.80 -1.89
N ASP A 78 -5.64 -31.10 -2.72
CA ASP A 78 -4.20 -31.01 -2.61
C ASP A 78 -3.74 -30.05 -1.48
N PHE A 79 -4.65 -29.21 -0.97
CA PHE A 79 -4.34 -28.20 0.03
C PHE A 79 -4.72 -28.62 1.44
N VAL A 80 -3.96 -28.12 2.40
CA VAL A 80 -4.23 -28.23 3.85
C VAL A 80 -4.16 -26.81 4.42
N LEU A 81 -5.28 -26.35 4.95
CA LEU A 81 -5.40 -25.04 5.59
C LEU A 81 -5.56 -25.20 7.10
N THR A 82 -4.82 -24.41 7.87
CA THR A 82 -5.02 -24.27 9.29
C THR A 82 -5.20 -22.79 9.66
N GLU A 83 -6.06 -22.55 10.67
CA GLU A 83 -6.25 -21.27 11.34
C GLU A 83 -5.87 -21.42 12.79
N ASP A 84 -4.92 -20.65 13.28
CA ASP A 84 -4.39 -20.75 14.65
C ASP A 84 -4.02 -22.18 15.07
N GLY A 85 -3.48 -22.94 14.08
CA GLY A 85 -3.11 -24.35 14.25
C GLY A 85 -4.26 -25.35 14.17
N ARG A 86 -5.50 -24.91 13.95
CA ARG A 86 -6.68 -25.79 13.80
C ARG A 86 -6.96 -26.04 12.33
N PRO A 87 -7.14 -27.30 11.88
CA PRO A 87 -7.49 -27.60 10.49
C PRO A 87 -8.82 -26.96 10.09
N GLN A 88 -8.86 -26.33 8.94
CA GLN A 88 -10.03 -25.67 8.37
C GLN A 88 -10.49 -26.37 7.09
N LYS A 89 -11.81 -26.42 6.89
CA LYS A 89 -12.39 -26.95 5.67
C LYS A 89 -12.52 -25.88 4.60
N LEU A 90 -12.01 -26.16 3.41
CA LEU A 90 -12.23 -25.28 2.26
C LEU A 90 -13.68 -25.42 1.77
N HIS A 91 -14.39 -24.31 1.69
CA HIS A 91 -15.75 -24.21 1.17
C HIS A 91 -15.79 -23.75 -0.27
N TYR A 92 -14.75 -23.06 -0.70
CA TYR A 92 -14.61 -22.51 -2.03
C TYR A 92 -13.19 -22.75 -2.55
N PHE A 93 -13.09 -23.09 -3.83
CA PHE A 93 -11.82 -23.23 -4.52
C PHE A 93 -12.02 -22.84 -5.98
N ALA A 94 -11.24 -21.89 -6.46
CA ALA A 94 -11.20 -21.53 -7.88
C ALA A 94 -9.78 -21.19 -8.32
N LYS A 95 -9.54 -21.31 -9.61
CA LYS A 95 -8.41 -20.70 -10.29
C LYS A 95 -8.91 -19.39 -10.86
N ASP A 96 -8.61 -18.29 -10.19
CA ASP A 96 -9.17 -16.99 -10.54
C ASP A 96 -8.23 -16.21 -11.47
N THR A 97 -8.28 -16.56 -12.77
CA THR A 97 -7.64 -15.73 -13.79
C THR A 97 -8.56 -14.61 -14.29
N ASP A 98 -9.87 -14.74 -14.10
CA ASP A 98 -10.87 -13.85 -14.69
C ASP A 98 -11.45 -12.80 -13.75
N LEU A 99 -11.15 -12.88 -12.45
CA LEU A 99 -11.57 -11.84 -11.51
C LEU A 99 -10.86 -10.52 -11.81
N PRO A 100 -11.59 -9.38 -11.67
CA PRO A 100 -10.99 -8.07 -11.78
C PRO A 100 -9.76 -7.91 -10.87
N LEU A 101 -8.71 -7.30 -11.39
CA LEU A 101 -7.50 -6.97 -10.64
C LEU A 101 -7.43 -5.47 -10.40
N THR A 102 -7.23 -5.11 -9.14
CA THR A 102 -6.81 -3.75 -8.78
C THR A 102 -5.33 -3.76 -8.45
N LEU A 103 -4.57 -2.98 -9.19
CA LEU A 103 -3.11 -2.91 -9.08
C LEU A 103 -2.68 -1.53 -8.58
N GLY A 104 -1.87 -1.49 -7.52
CA GLY A 104 -1.19 -0.29 -7.04
C GLY A 104 0.28 -0.34 -7.41
N LEU A 105 0.81 0.74 -7.96
CA LEU A 105 2.24 0.92 -8.17
C LEU A 105 2.75 2.01 -7.24
N LEU A 106 3.66 1.67 -6.33
CA LEU A 106 4.29 2.59 -5.39
C LEU A 106 5.75 2.74 -5.76
N VAL A 107 6.15 3.93 -6.16
CA VAL A 107 7.50 4.22 -6.68
C VAL A 107 8.24 5.13 -5.70
N ASP A 108 9.36 4.65 -5.20
CA ASP A 108 10.29 5.43 -4.38
C ASP A 108 11.04 6.43 -5.29
N THR A 109 10.73 7.71 -5.12
CA THR A 109 11.40 8.79 -5.86
C THR A 109 12.47 9.48 -5.04
N SER A 110 12.84 8.93 -3.88
CA SER A 110 13.89 9.48 -3.03
C SER A 110 15.23 9.55 -3.77
N PHE A 111 16.13 10.37 -3.23
CA PHE A 111 17.42 10.64 -3.87
C PHE A 111 18.26 9.39 -4.13
N SER A 112 18.10 8.33 -3.31
CA SER A 112 18.79 7.05 -3.50
C SER A 112 18.38 6.31 -4.77
N GLN A 113 17.19 6.59 -5.31
CA GLN A 113 16.62 5.90 -6.49
C GLN A 113 16.83 6.66 -7.81
N ARG A 114 17.38 7.86 -7.78
CA ARG A 114 17.48 8.75 -8.96
C ARG A 114 18.13 8.14 -10.19
N GLU A 115 19.10 7.24 -10.02
CA GLU A 115 19.82 6.64 -11.14
C GLU A 115 19.03 5.54 -11.84
N VAL A 116 18.12 4.90 -11.12
CA VAL A 116 17.31 3.79 -11.62
C VAL A 116 15.90 4.22 -12.04
N LEU A 117 15.44 5.40 -11.63
CA LEU A 117 14.07 5.89 -11.85
C LEU A 117 13.65 5.87 -13.33
N GLY A 118 14.57 6.17 -14.25
CA GLY A 118 14.27 6.09 -15.69
C GLY A 118 13.95 4.68 -16.15
N GLN A 119 14.74 3.70 -15.72
CA GLN A 119 14.52 2.28 -16.03
C GLN A 119 13.25 1.76 -15.35
N GLU A 120 13.02 2.13 -14.08
CA GLU A 120 11.80 1.78 -13.35
C GLU A 120 10.55 2.27 -14.07
N ARG A 121 10.55 3.52 -14.53
CA ARG A 121 9.45 4.12 -15.26
C ARG A 121 9.13 3.39 -16.55
N ASP A 122 10.15 3.10 -17.37
CA ASP A 122 9.96 2.44 -18.66
C ASP A 122 9.49 0.99 -18.50
N ALA A 123 10.05 0.25 -17.54
CA ALA A 123 9.63 -1.10 -17.20
C ALA A 123 8.20 -1.12 -16.63
N SER A 124 7.87 -0.17 -15.74
CA SER A 124 6.53 -0.02 -15.16
C SER A 124 5.48 0.28 -16.22
N ARG A 125 5.81 1.12 -17.19
CA ARG A 125 4.91 1.42 -18.32
C ARG A 125 4.62 0.17 -19.13
N SER A 126 5.65 -0.58 -19.48
CA SER A 126 5.50 -1.83 -20.23
C SER A 126 4.64 -2.84 -19.45
N PHE A 127 4.92 -3.00 -18.17
CA PHE A 127 4.16 -3.89 -17.29
C PHE A 127 2.69 -3.50 -17.18
N LEU A 128 2.39 -2.24 -16.88
CA LEU A 128 1.00 -1.78 -16.74
C LEU A 128 0.21 -1.96 -18.05
N ASN A 129 0.84 -1.70 -19.20
CA ASN A 129 0.21 -1.91 -20.50
C ASN A 129 -0.09 -3.39 -20.82
N GLN A 130 0.70 -4.30 -20.28
CA GLN A 130 0.48 -5.75 -20.46
C GLN A 130 -0.49 -6.31 -19.43
N MET A 131 -0.42 -5.83 -18.20
CA MET A 131 -1.13 -6.42 -17.06
C MET A 131 -2.56 -5.92 -16.92
N VAL A 132 -2.79 -4.62 -17.12
CA VAL A 132 -4.10 -3.99 -16.92
C VAL A 132 -4.97 -4.21 -18.16
N ARG A 133 -6.06 -4.95 -17.99
CA ARG A 133 -7.11 -5.09 -19.02
C ARG A 133 -8.10 -3.96 -18.85
N GLU A 134 -8.20 -3.08 -19.86
CA GLU A 134 -9.00 -1.85 -19.77
C GLU A 134 -10.50 -2.09 -19.51
N ASP A 135 -11.01 -3.26 -19.85
CA ASP A 135 -12.41 -3.66 -19.65
C ASP A 135 -12.73 -4.18 -18.24
N GLN A 136 -11.73 -4.60 -17.46
CA GLN A 136 -11.95 -5.27 -16.18
C GLN A 136 -11.07 -4.75 -15.04
N ASP A 137 -9.82 -4.42 -15.34
CA ASP A 137 -8.80 -4.12 -14.35
C ASP A 137 -8.66 -2.61 -14.14
N LYS A 138 -8.07 -2.23 -13.00
CA LYS A 138 -7.75 -0.83 -12.70
C LYS A 138 -6.39 -0.75 -12.04
N ALA A 139 -5.70 0.35 -12.28
CA ALA A 139 -4.47 0.63 -11.56
C ALA A 139 -4.45 2.07 -11.04
N PHE A 140 -3.63 2.30 -10.03
CA PHE A 140 -3.28 3.62 -9.51
C PHE A 140 -1.77 3.70 -9.32
N ILE A 141 -1.24 4.93 -9.26
CA ILE A 141 0.18 5.19 -9.08
C ILE A 141 0.37 6.17 -7.93
N ILE A 142 1.18 5.78 -6.96
CA ILE A 142 1.68 6.61 -5.87
C ILE A 142 3.19 6.74 -6.04
N HIS A 143 3.73 7.93 -5.91
CA HIS A 143 5.14 8.09 -5.64
C HIS A 143 5.36 8.54 -4.20
N PHE A 144 6.52 8.24 -3.67
CA PHE A 144 6.84 8.63 -2.31
C PHE A 144 8.33 8.96 -2.15
N ASP A 145 8.57 10.03 -1.42
CA ASP A 145 9.86 10.43 -0.90
C ASP A 145 9.68 10.92 0.56
N ARG A 146 9.58 12.21 0.79
CA ARG A 146 9.24 12.83 2.09
C ARG A 146 7.75 12.80 2.38
N GLU A 147 6.95 12.70 1.35
CA GLU A 147 5.50 12.61 1.36
C GLU A 147 5.08 11.54 0.36
N ALA A 148 3.91 10.94 0.58
CA ALA A 148 3.30 10.02 -0.37
C ALA A 148 2.23 10.77 -1.14
N GLU A 149 2.35 10.81 -2.47
CA GLU A 149 1.44 11.51 -3.35
C GLU A 149 0.79 10.57 -4.37
N LEU A 150 -0.52 10.70 -4.53
CA LEU A 150 -1.27 9.96 -5.53
C LEU A 150 -1.13 10.65 -6.89
N LEU A 151 -0.28 10.13 -7.77
CA LEU A 151 -0.08 10.67 -9.12
C LEU A 151 -1.24 10.37 -10.05
N GLN A 152 -1.81 9.17 -9.92
CA GLN A 152 -2.94 8.73 -10.71
C GLN A 152 -3.87 7.89 -9.84
N ASP A 153 -5.11 8.34 -9.72
CA ASP A 153 -6.19 7.58 -9.07
C ASP A 153 -6.61 6.39 -9.96
N LEU A 154 -7.38 5.50 -9.37
CA LEU A 154 -7.86 4.27 -10.00
C LEU A 154 -8.41 4.51 -11.41
N THR A 155 -7.75 3.94 -12.39
CA THR A 155 -8.14 4.05 -13.81
C THR A 155 -7.81 2.77 -14.56
N PRO A 156 -8.61 2.37 -15.55
CA PRO A 156 -8.23 1.32 -16.50
C PRO A 156 -7.38 1.85 -17.66
N SER A 157 -7.28 3.17 -17.86
CA SER A 157 -6.68 3.78 -19.04
C SER A 157 -5.16 3.72 -19.02
N HIS A 158 -4.58 3.01 -19.97
CA HIS A 158 -3.13 2.94 -20.19
C HIS A 158 -2.52 4.32 -20.47
N GLU A 159 -3.25 5.19 -21.20
CA GLU A 159 -2.81 6.55 -21.51
C GLU A 159 -2.61 7.38 -20.24
N LYS A 160 -3.59 7.35 -19.31
CA LYS A 160 -3.50 8.07 -18.03
C LYS A 160 -2.38 7.54 -17.14
N LEU A 161 -2.23 6.21 -17.08
CA LEU A 161 -1.16 5.57 -16.32
C LEU A 161 0.21 5.94 -16.88
N SER A 162 0.36 5.92 -18.21
CA SER A 162 1.61 6.32 -18.87
C SER A 162 1.94 7.79 -18.64
N ALA A 163 0.96 8.68 -18.73
CA ALA A 163 1.14 10.10 -18.46
C ALA A 163 1.55 10.37 -16.99
N ALA A 164 0.99 9.62 -16.04
CA ALA A 164 1.39 9.72 -14.65
C ALA A 164 2.84 9.26 -14.42
N LEU A 165 3.26 8.17 -15.08
CA LEU A 165 4.65 7.72 -15.02
C LEU A 165 5.63 8.75 -15.60
N ASP A 166 5.23 9.53 -16.61
CA ASP A 166 6.07 10.61 -17.16
C ASP A 166 6.30 11.75 -16.16
N ASN A 167 5.42 11.92 -15.19
CA ASN A 167 5.52 12.90 -14.11
C ASN A 167 6.36 12.43 -12.90
N LEU A 168 6.88 11.19 -12.93
CA LEU A 168 7.80 10.72 -11.90
C LEU A 168 9.12 11.50 -11.95
N GLU A 169 9.35 12.31 -10.94
CA GLU A 169 10.58 13.09 -10.78
C GLU A 169 11.20 12.86 -9.41
N THR A 170 12.54 12.86 -9.37
CA THR A 170 13.23 12.89 -8.08
C THR A 170 13.23 14.32 -7.53
N PRO A 171 13.13 14.50 -6.20
CA PRO A 171 13.22 15.83 -5.59
C PRO A 171 14.49 16.55 -6.04
N GLN A 172 14.34 17.68 -6.67
CA GLN A 172 15.48 18.54 -6.96
C GLN A 172 16.01 19.07 -5.62
N LEU A 173 17.29 18.80 -5.34
CA LEU A 173 17.97 19.53 -4.29
C LEU A 173 17.79 21.02 -4.60
N ALA A 174 16.99 21.72 -3.80
CA ALA A 174 16.87 23.16 -3.93
C ALA A 174 18.30 23.71 -3.94
N ARG A 175 18.80 24.05 -5.12
CA ARG A 175 20.00 24.87 -5.20
C ARG A 175 19.65 26.09 -4.39
N ALA A 176 20.25 26.23 -3.21
CA ALA A 176 20.33 27.53 -2.58
C ALA A 176 20.94 28.43 -3.65
N SER A 177 20.08 29.08 -4.42
CA SER A 177 20.46 30.18 -5.27
C SER A 177 21.01 31.20 -4.26
N GLY A 178 22.33 31.17 -4.10
CA GLY A 178 23.04 32.22 -3.49
C GLY A 178 22.72 33.49 -4.27
N GLY A 179 21.68 34.19 -3.85
CA GLY A 179 21.44 35.52 -4.28
C GLY A 179 22.70 36.30 -3.89
N GLY A 180 23.54 36.57 -4.90
CA GLY A 180 24.55 37.59 -4.84
C GLY A 180 23.82 38.91 -4.66
N GLY A 181 23.40 39.20 -3.45
CA GLY A 181 23.10 40.54 -3.00
C GLY A 181 24.43 41.21 -2.81
N SER A 182 24.81 42.05 -3.74
CA SER A 182 25.79 43.10 -3.53
C SER A 182 25.24 44.00 -2.43
N SER A 183 25.59 43.74 -1.20
CA SER A 183 25.44 44.69 -0.10
C SER A 183 26.72 45.47 -0.03
N ASP A 184 26.59 46.76 -0.31
CA ASP A 184 27.60 47.77 -0.01
C ASP A 184 28.02 47.64 1.46
N PRO A 185 29.33 47.84 1.79
CA PRO A 185 29.78 47.75 3.17
C PRO A 185 29.33 49.02 3.92
N ASP A 186 28.43 48.81 4.86
CA ASP A 186 28.06 49.84 5.86
C ASP A 186 29.21 50.04 6.82
N PRO A 187 29.81 51.26 6.92
CA PRO A 187 31.03 51.52 7.70
C PRO A 187 30.83 51.58 9.21
N ASP A 188 29.60 51.44 9.75
CA ASP A 188 29.31 51.62 11.17
C ASP A 188 28.91 50.35 11.95
N ALA A 189 29.25 49.16 11.44
CA ALA A 189 28.94 47.90 12.16
C ALA A 189 29.95 47.65 13.29
N TYR A 190 29.53 47.88 14.53
CA TYR A 190 30.26 47.52 15.76
C TYR A 190 30.50 45.98 15.85
N PRO A 191 31.71 45.53 16.26
CA PRO A 191 32.00 44.13 16.49
C PRO A 191 31.51 43.72 17.89
N GLY A 192 30.27 43.25 17.98
CA GLY A 192 29.65 42.75 19.20
C GLY A 192 29.02 41.37 19.02
N GLY A 193 29.73 40.37 19.47
CA GLY A 193 29.35 39.08 20.01
C GLY A 193 27.99 38.47 19.69
N GLY A 194 28.00 37.37 18.93
CA GLY A 194 26.84 36.52 18.78
C GLY A 194 27.15 35.27 17.97
N ARG A 195 28.01 34.39 18.48
CA ARG A 195 28.13 33.02 17.98
C ARG A 195 26.86 32.22 18.32
N GLY A 196 25.77 32.50 17.65
CA GLY A 196 24.62 31.65 17.55
C GLY A 196 24.73 30.90 16.22
N GLY A 197 25.55 29.85 16.18
CA GLY A 197 25.57 28.92 15.03
C GLY A 197 24.23 28.23 14.95
N GLN A 198 23.31 28.83 14.22
CA GLN A 198 22.12 28.15 13.73
C GLN A 198 22.60 27.13 12.70
N ARG A 199 23.08 26.00 13.23
CA ARG A 199 23.24 24.80 12.41
C ARG A 199 21.85 24.50 11.88
N GLY A 200 21.55 25.01 10.68
CA GLY A 200 20.49 24.54 9.88
C GLY A 200 20.69 23.01 9.79
N HIS A 201 19.89 22.28 10.51
CA HIS A 201 19.76 20.85 10.26
C HIS A 201 19.35 20.78 8.81
N MET A 202 20.27 20.43 7.91
CA MET A 202 19.92 19.79 6.67
C MET A 202 19.13 18.54 7.11
N ARG A 203 17.82 18.66 7.16
CA ARG A 203 16.92 17.53 7.33
C ARG A 203 17.23 16.61 6.16
N GLY A 204 18.01 15.57 6.46
CA GLY A 204 18.24 14.49 5.51
C GLY A 204 16.89 14.05 4.97
N GLY A 205 16.81 13.85 3.64
CA GLY A 205 15.59 13.42 2.99
C GLY A 205 15.00 12.22 3.72
N GLY A 206 13.75 12.32 4.13
CA GLY A 206 12.97 11.20 4.66
C GLY A 206 12.43 10.39 3.50
N THR A 207 12.14 9.12 3.74
CA THR A 207 11.37 8.25 2.83
C THR A 207 10.21 7.69 3.63
N VAL A 208 8.98 7.87 3.14
CA VAL A 208 7.74 7.49 3.85
C VAL A 208 7.15 6.20 3.27
N LEU A 209 7.94 5.13 3.31
CA LEU A 209 7.57 3.82 2.76
C LEU A 209 6.31 3.25 3.44
N TYR A 210 6.26 3.27 4.78
CA TYR A 210 5.13 2.67 5.50
C TYR A 210 3.86 3.48 5.32
N ASP A 211 3.95 4.82 5.31
CA ASP A 211 2.81 5.69 5.03
C ASP A 211 2.24 5.44 3.63
N SER A 212 3.10 5.21 2.63
CA SER A 212 2.67 4.93 1.24
C SER A 212 1.93 3.60 1.13
N ILE A 213 2.41 2.55 1.79
CA ILE A 213 1.74 1.23 1.81
C ILE A 213 0.42 1.32 2.58
N TYR A 214 0.40 2.04 3.70
CA TYR A 214 -0.81 2.27 4.48
C TYR A 214 -1.86 3.01 3.66
N LEU A 215 -1.50 4.14 3.05
CA LEU A 215 -2.37 4.94 2.18
C LEU A 215 -2.95 4.10 1.03
N ALA A 216 -2.10 3.36 0.33
CA ALA A 216 -2.54 2.48 -0.75
C ALA A 216 -3.53 1.43 -0.27
N SER A 217 -3.27 0.83 0.90
CA SER A 217 -4.07 -0.28 1.42
C SER A 217 -5.39 0.20 2.02
N ASP A 218 -5.35 1.18 2.93
CA ASP A 218 -6.50 1.65 3.70
C ASP A 218 -7.42 2.55 2.87
N GLU A 219 -6.86 3.51 2.11
CA GLU A 219 -7.66 4.50 1.40
C GLU A 219 -8.12 4.03 0.00
N LEU A 220 -7.32 3.24 -0.68
CA LEU A 220 -7.62 2.83 -2.06
C LEU A 220 -8.07 1.37 -2.15
N MET A 221 -7.24 0.42 -1.69
CA MET A 221 -7.48 -1.01 -1.87
C MET A 221 -8.63 -1.55 -1.01
N SER A 222 -8.84 -1.02 0.20
CA SER A 222 -9.93 -1.47 1.09
C SER A 222 -11.32 -1.33 0.46
N LYS A 223 -11.47 -0.34 -0.43
CA LYS A 223 -12.73 0.00 -1.13
C LYS A 223 -12.95 -0.84 -2.40
N GLN A 224 -11.95 -1.63 -2.83
CA GLN A 224 -12.03 -2.43 -4.05
C GLN A 224 -12.44 -3.87 -3.77
N GLN A 225 -13.07 -4.48 -4.78
CA GLN A 225 -13.44 -5.89 -4.78
C GLN A 225 -12.53 -6.67 -5.76
N GLY A 226 -12.50 -7.99 -5.64
CA GLY A 226 -11.69 -8.84 -6.49
C GLY A 226 -10.25 -9.00 -6.00
N ARG A 227 -9.34 -9.26 -6.92
CA ARG A 227 -7.91 -9.44 -6.63
C ARG A 227 -7.24 -8.10 -6.45
N LYS A 228 -6.35 -8.02 -5.48
CA LYS A 228 -5.68 -6.77 -5.11
C LYS A 228 -4.19 -7.00 -4.90
N ALA A 229 -3.38 -6.24 -5.59
CA ALA A 229 -1.93 -6.31 -5.46
C ALA A 229 -1.31 -4.90 -5.48
N VAL A 230 -0.30 -4.70 -4.66
CA VAL A 230 0.55 -3.52 -4.64
C VAL A 230 1.95 -3.94 -4.99
N ILE A 231 2.60 -3.20 -5.90
CA ILE A 231 4.01 -3.39 -6.24
C ILE A 231 4.77 -2.17 -5.74
N VAL A 232 5.75 -2.41 -4.88
CA VAL A 232 6.61 -1.38 -4.28
C VAL A 232 7.98 -1.46 -4.91
N LEU A 233 8.47 -0.36 -5.48
CA LEU A 233 9.82 -0.21 -6.01
C LEU A 233 10.60 0.68 -5.04
N SER A 234 11.57 0.13 -4.30
CA SER A 234 12.31 0.88 -3.27
C SER A 234 13.59 0.15 -2.82
N ASP A 235 14.48 0.86 -2.14
CA ASP A 235 15.57 0.26 -1.34
C ASP A 235 15.12 -0.19 0.07
N GLY A 236 13.85 -0.01 0.39
CA GLY A 236 13.23 -0.46 1.64
C GLY A 236 13.59 0.36 2.87
N VAL A 237 14.28 1.47 2.71
CA VAL A 237 14.67 2.32 3.83
C VAL A 237 13.58 3.33 4.15
N ASP A 238 12.95 3.17 5.31
CA ASP A 238 12.02 4.15 5.87
C ASP A 238 12.72 5.11 6.85
N ARG A 239 12.44 6.40 6.73
CA ARG A 239 13.02 7.42 7.61
C ARG A 239 12.06 8.51 8.04
N GLY A 240 10.84 8.48 7.60
CA GLY A 240 9.92 9.59 7.79
C GLY A 240 8.48 9.24 8.02
N SER A 241 8.09 7.98 7.90
CA SER A 241 6.71 7.54 8.08
C SER A 241 6.19 7.85 9.49
N LYS A 242 4.93 8.21 9.56
CA LYS A 242 4.15 8.33 10.79
C LYS A 242 3.61 6.98 11.22
N GLU A 243 3.25 6.16 10.23
CA GLU A 243 2.82 4.79 10.42
C GLU A 243 4.01 3.86 10.74
N SER A 244 3.74 2.80 11.51
CA SER A 244 4.72 1.76 11.76
C SER A 244 4.71 0.68 10.67
N LEU A 245 5.77 -0.11 10.60
CA LEU A 245 5.83 -1.28 9.74
C LEU A 245 4.64 -2.22 9.98
N GLU A 246 4.32 -2.47 11.25
CA GLU A 246 3.20 -3.32 11.67
C GLU A 246 1.86 -2.76 11.22
N SER A 247 1.67 -1.43 11.33
CA SER A 247 0.45 -0.75 10.87
C SER A 247 0.26 -0.88 9.36
N ALA A 248 1.32 -0.67 8.58
CA ALA A 248 1.28 -0.82 7.12
C ALA A 248 0.95 -2.25 6.69
N ILE A 249 1.57 -3.26 7.31
CA ILE A 249 1.28 -4.67 7.04
C ILE A 249 -0.17 -5.00 7.43
N ALA A 250 -0.62 -4.54 8.60
CA ALA A 250 -1.99 -4.78 9.06
C ALA A 250 -3.04 -4.15 8.12
N ALA A 251 -2.78 -2.95 7.60
CA ALA A 251 -3.63 -2.30 6.61
C ALA A 251 -3.74 -3.13 5.32
N ALA A 252 -2.61 -3.63 4.80
CA ALA A 252 -2.60 -4.47 3.61
C ALA A 252 -3.36 -5.80 3.83
N GLN A 253 -3.18 -6.43 4.99
CA GLN A 253 -3.88 -7.67 5.35
C GLN A 253 -5.40 -7.45 5.52
N LYS A 254 -5.81 -6.36 6.18
CA LYS A 254 -7.23 -5.97 6.33
C LYS A 254 -7.88 -5.69 4.98
N ALA A 255 -7.14 -5.02 4.08
CA ALA A 255 -7.57 -4.75 2.72
C ALA A 255 -7.53 -5.99 1.82
N ASN A 256 -7.03 -7.13 2.29
CA ASN A 256 -6.80 -8.35 1.50
C ASN A 256 -5.93 -8.07 0.25
N THR A 257 -4.85 -7.32 0.44
CA THR A 257 -3.95 -6.85 -0.60
C THR A 257 -2.59 -7.53 -0.45
N MET A 258 -2.11 -8.15 -1.51
CA MET A 258 -0.75 -8.67 -1.58
C MET A 258 0.23 -7.55 -1.89
N VAL A 259 1.37 -7.54 -1.24
CA VAL A 259 2.44 -6.57 -1.50
C VAL A 259 3.63 -7.29 -2.11
N TYR A 260 3.90 -7.01 -3.36
CA TYR A 260 5.14 -7.39 -4.04
C TYR A 260 6.17 -6.29 -3.85
N ALA A 261 7.40 -6.64 -3.60
CA ALA A 261 8.48 -5.68 -3.49
C ALA A 261 9.56 -5.94 -4.54
N ILE A 262 9.95 -4.89 -5.26
CA ILE A 262 11.08 -4.88 -6.17
C ILE A 262 12.18 -4.06 -5.49
N TYR A 263 13.19 -4.76 -4.99
CA TYR A 263 14.29 -4.16 -4.27
C TYR A 263 15.35 -3.67 -5.25
N PHE A 264 15.57 -2.38 -5.26
CA PHE A 264 16.70 -1.74 -5.91
C PHE A 264 17.75 -1.44 -4.84
N LYS A 265 18.98 -1.89 -5.05
CA LYS A 265 20.07 -1.54 -4.16
C LYS A 265 20.35 -0.04 -4.30
N GLY A 266 19.88 0.76 -3.36
CA GLY A 266 20.17 2.18 -3.30
C GLY A 266 21.69 2.42 -3.27
N GLU A 267 22.17 3.50 -3.88
CA GLU A 267 23.55 3.93 -3.68
C GLU A 267 23.76 4.15 -2.18
N GLU A 268 24.54 3.29 -1.56
CA GLU A 268 25.08 3.56 -0.23
C GLU A 268 25.77 4.91 -0.34
N GLY A 269 25.15 5.93 0.30
CA GLY A 269 25.67 7.30 0.26
C GLY A 269 27.16 7.23 0.49
N PHE A 270 27.92 7.58 -0.53
CA PHE A 270 29.37 7.69 -0.47
C PHE A 270 29.70 8.46 0.78
N ASN A 271 30.08 7.74 1.81
CA ASN A 271 30.77 8.29 2.95
C ASN A 271 32.15 8.71 2.43
N ARG A 272 32.16 9.83 1.69
CA ARG A 272 33.40 10.55 1.32
C ARG A 272 34.02 11.11 2.58
N GLY A 273 34.34 10.23 3.50
CA GLY A 273 35.41 10.39 4.47
C GLY A 273 36.75 10.19 3.81
N GLY A 274 36.87 10.63 2.58
CA GLY A 274 38.16 10.77 1.91
C GLY A 274 38.91 11.91 2.56
N GLY A 275 39.70 11.56 3.56
CA GLY A 275 40.74 12.44 4.05
C GLY A 275 41.65 12.83 2.87
N PHE A 276 41.42 14.02 2.33
CA PHE A 276 42.44 14.71 1.57
C PHE A 276 43.58 15.04 2.55
N GLY A 277 44.44 14.07 2.77
CA GLY A 277 45.80 14.27 3.28
C GLY A 277 46.56 15.07 2.25
N GLY A 278 46.33 16.36 2.18
CA GLY A 278 47.20 17.27 1.45
C GLY A 278 48.58 17.25 2.07
N ARG A 279 49.50 16.51 1.44
CA ARG A 279 50.96 16.72 1.61
C ARG A 279 51.27 18.09 1.03
N HIS A 280 51.24 19.10 1.86
CA HIS A 280 52.05 20.29 1.63
C HIS A 280 53.29 20.21 2.50
N GLY A 281 54.40 19.90 1.83
CA GLY A 281 55.73 20.18 2.34
C GLY A 281 55.91 21.68 2.50
N GLY A 282 56.16 22.13 3.69
CA GLY A 282 56.55 23.50 4.04
C GLY A 282 57.71 23.43 5.02
N TRP A 283 58.91 23.70 4.51
CA TRP A 283 60.10 24.02 5.31
C TRP A 283 59.87 25.29 6.14
N GLY A 284 60.18 25.25 7.41
CA GLY A 284 60.22 26.45 8.23
C GLY A 284 60.56 26.09 9.67
N GLY A 285 61.81 26.26 10.02
CA GLY A 285 62.34 26.08 11.36
C GLY A 285 61.83 27.10 12.36
N GLY A 286 61.84 26.75 13.64
CA GLY A 286 61.58 27.66 14.78
C GLY A 286 61.70 26.91 16.10
N MET A 287 62.80 27.14 16.79
CA MET A 287 63.11 26.74 18.19
C MET A 287 62.07 27.22 19.20
N GLY A 288 61.85 26.45 20.26
CA GLY A 288 61.59 27.04 21.58
C GLY A 288 60.47 26.44 22.41
N GLY A 289 60.82 25.72 23.45
CA GLY A 289 60.10 25.76 24.74
C GLY A 289 59.28 24.53 25.16
N PRO A 290 59.70 23.88 26.26
CA PRO A 290 58.91 22.86 26.92
C PRO A 290 58.08 23.47 28.04
N MET A 291 56.75 23.39 27.99
CA MET A 291 55.96 23.50 29.24
C MET A 291 54.64 22.74 29.09
N GLY A 292 54.49 21.82 29.95
CA GLY A 292 53.45 21.08 30.55
C GLY A 292 52.00 21.51 30.39
N GLY A 293 51.14 20.54 30.14
CA GLY A 293 49.71 20.69 30.22
C GLY A 293 49.03 19.33 29.99
N GLY A 294 48.77 18.63 31.10
CA GLY A 294 48.05 17.38 31.10
C GLY A 294 46.65 17.53 30.47
N GLY A 295 46.48 17.02 29.28
CA GLY A 295 45.18 16.87 28.64
C GLY A 295 44.59 15.52 28.98
N MET A 296 43.65 15.52 29.91
CA MET A 296 42.82 14.37 30.24
C MET A 296 42.25 13.76 28.96
N GLY A 297 42.60 12.51 28.69
CA GLY A 297 42.02 11.69 27.65
C GLY A 297 40.50 11.60 27.83
N ARG A 298 39.76 12.34 27.04
CA ARG A 298 38.34 12.08 26.86
C ARG A 298 38.22 10.70 26.23
N GLY A 299 37.79 9.76 27.05
CA GLY A 299 37.43 8.41 26.60
C GLY A 299 36.55 8.52 25.37
N ARG A 300 37.04 7.98 24.25
CA ARG A 300 36.16 7.67 23.12
C ARG A 300 35.25 6.54 23.61
N TYR A 301 34.06 6.90 24.02
CA TYR A 301 32.99 5.91 24.09
C TYR A 301 32.86 5.33 22.68
N PRO A 302 32.82 4.01 22.54
CA PRO A 302 32.48 3.42 21.28
C PRO A 302 31.10 3.97 20.90
N ARG A 303 30.99 4.70 19.79
CA ARG A 303 29.70 4.95 19.18
C ARG A 303 29.17 3.57 18.84
N GLU A 304 28.15 3.12 19.54
CA GLU A 304 27.32 2.06 19.05
C GLU A 304 26.93 2.43 17.62
N GLU A 305 27.44 1.71 16.66
CA GLU A 305 26.98 1.77 15.28
C GLU A 305 25.49 1.41 15.37
N GLN A 306 24.64 2.41 15.38
CA GLN A 306 23.20 2.21 15.20
C GLN A 306 23.07 1.45 13.88
N GLN A 307 22.83 0.16 13.99
CA GLN A 307 22.60 -0.71 12.84
C GLN A 307 21.50 -0.08 12.02
N ARG A 308 21.85 0.42 10.83
CA ARG A 308 20.85 0.95 9.89
C ARG A 308 19.88 -0.17 9.60
N PRO A 309 18.56 0.12 9.57
CA PRO A 309 17.58 -0.89 9.20
C PRO A 309 17.94 -1.49 7.86
N ASP A 310 17.94 -2.81 7.78
CA ASP A 310 18.17 -3.54 6.53
C ASP A 310 16.88 -3.44 5.68
N GLY A 311 16.84 -2.51 4.73
CA GLY A 311 15.67 -2.25 3.91
C GLY A 311 15.19 -3.48 3.15
N LYS A 312 16.12 -4.33 2.70
CA LYS A 312 15.75 -5.58 2.04
C LYS A 312 14.95 -6.50 2.96
N LYS A 313 15.37 -6.65 4.24
CA LYS A 313 14.62 -7.45 5.21
C LYS A 313 13.25 -6.87 5.55
N ILE A 314 13.15 -5.54 5.55
CA ILE A 314 11.86 -4.85 5.73
C ILE A 314 10.90 -5.19 4.60
N LEU A 315 11.34 -5.03 3.35
CA LEU A 315 10.53 -5.36 2.17
C LEU A 315 10.19 -6.85 2.10
N GLU A 316 11.13 -7.72 2.47
CA GLU A 316 10.90 -9.17 2.55
C GLU A 316 9.80 -9.51 3.56
N ARG A 317 9.87 -8.91 4.76
CA ARG A 317 8.84 -9.09 5.79
C ARG A 317 7.46 -8.62 5.32
N ILE A 318 7.37 -7.41 4.74
CA ILE A 318 6.12 -6.87 4.19
C ILE A 318 5.51 -7.83 3.17
N SER A 319 6.33 -8.27 2.21
CA SER A 319 5.87 -9.15 1.14
C SER A 319 5.42 -10.51 1.68
N GLN A 320 6.20 -11.15 2.55
CA GLN A 320 5.87 -12.45 3.12
C GLN A 320 4.59 -12.42 3.97
N GLU A 321 4.42 -11.42 4.84
CA GLU A 321 3.26 -11.35 5.72
C GLU A 321 1.96 -11.03 4.96
N THR A 322 2.06 -10.36 3.80
CA THR A 322 0.91 -10.00 2.97
C THR A 322 0.62 -10.99 1.83
N GLY A 323 1.48 -12.00 1.64
CA GLY A 323 1.31 -13.04 0.62
C GLY A 323 1.92 -12.72 -0.74
N GLY A 324 2.65 -11.62 -0.85
CA GLY A 324 3.46 -11.29 -2.01
C GLY A 324 4.88 -11.85 -1.93
N ARG A 325 5.80 -11.27 -2.68
CA ARG A 325 7.20 -11.73 -2.79
C ARG A 325 8.15 -10.56 -2.98
N LEU A 326 9.36 -10.70 -2.43
CA LEU A 326 10.49 -9.82 -2.71
C LEU A 326 11.26 -10.32 -3.93
N PHE A 327 11.57 -9.40 -4.84
CA PHE A 327 12.51 -9.59 -5.95
C PHE A 327 13.66 -8.61 -5.81
N GLU A 328 14.86 -9.00 -6.21
CA GLU A 328 16.04 -8.15 -6.18
C GLU A 328 16.53 -7.89 -7.61
N VAL A 329 16.54 -6.62 -8.01
CA VAL A 329 17.05 -6.25 -9.32
C VAL A 329 18.54 -6.48 -9.42
N SER A 330 18.93 -7.18 -10.45
CA SER A 330 20.33 -7.51 -10.73
C SER A 330 20.59 -7.63 -12.23
N LYS A 331 21.87 -7.75 -12.63
CA LYS A 331 22.22 -8.00 -14.05
C LYS A 331 21.65 -9.31 -14.58
N LYS A 332 21.39 -10.29 -13.70
CA LYS A 332 20.83 -11.60 -14.08
C LYS A 332 19.31 -11.61 -14.07
N GLU A 333 18.71 -10.72 -13.31
CA GLU A 333 17.25 -10.59 -13.14
C GLU A 333 16.89 -9.10 -13.24
N PRO A 334 16.80 -8.55 -14.46
CA PRO A 334 16.43 -7.17 -14.67
C PRO A 334 14.94 -6.96 -14.34
N VAL A 335 14.55 -5.70 -14.12
CA VAL A 335 13.21 -5.33 -13.66
C VAL A 335 12.10 -5.82 -14.58
N GLU A 336 12.35 -5.91 -15.90
CA GLU A 336 11.40 -6.43 -16.88
C GLU A 336 11.10 -7.91 -16.67
N GLN A 337 12.10 -8.72 -16.32
CA GLN A 337 11.90 -10.13 -15.99
C GLN A 337 11.18 -10.33 -14.66
N ILE A 338 11.46 -9.46 -13.70
CA ILE A 338 10.73 -9.42 -12.41
C ILE A 338 9.25 -9.14 -12.65
N TYR A 339 8.93 -8.15 -13.47
CA TYR A 339 7.55 -7.85 -13.82
C TYR A 339 6.86 -9.01 -14.53
N ALA A 340 7.53 -9.68 -15.45
CA ALA A 340 6.99 -10.87 -16.10
C ALA A 340 6.71 -12.00 -15.08
N SER A 341 7.59 -12.17 -14.08
CA SER A 341 7.37 -13.13 -13.00
C SER A 341 6.17 -12.76 -12.12
N ILE A 342 6.01 -11.47 -11.79
CA ILE A 342 4.84 -10.99 -11.03
C ILE A 342 3.55 -11.18 -11.83
N GLU A 343 3.59 -10.90 -13.13
CA GLU A 343 2.45 -11.14 -14.02
C GLU A 343 2.05 -12.61 -14.03
N GLU A 344 3.02 -13.52 -14.22
CA GLU A 344 2.79 -14.96 -14.19
C GLU A 344 2.18 -15.42 -12.86
N GLU A 345 2.69 -14.89 -11.73
CA GLU A 345 2.14 -15.17 -10.41
C GLU A 345 0.69 -14.69 -10.26
N LEU A 346 0.43 -13.44 -10.62
CA LEU A 346 -0.91 -12.86 -10.52
C LEU A 346 -1.93 -13.55 -11.44
N ARG A 347 -1.49 -14.09 -12.58
CA ARG A 347 -2.38 -14.84 -13.51
C ARG A 347 -2.63 -16.28 -13.10
N ASN A 348 -1.83 -16.87 -12.20
CA ASN A 348 -1.90 -18.28 -11.82
C ASN A 348 -2.19 -18.48 -10.33
N GLN A 349 -3.00 -17.61 -9.74
CA GLN A 349 -3.38 -17.70 -8.34
C GLN A 349 -4.53 -18.69 -8.13
N TYR A 350 -4.45 -19.39 -7.01
CA TYR A 350 -5.57 -20.12 -6.45
C TYR A 350 -6.32 -19.20 -5.48
N ASN A 351 -7.63 -19.22 -5.54
CA ASN A 351 -8.49 -18.55 -4.58
C ASN A 351 -9.18 -19.63 -3.73
N LEU A 352 -8.86 -19.65 -2.46
CA LEU A 352 -9.41 -20.58 -1.50
C LEU A 352 -10.29 -19.82 -0.51
N GLY A 353 -11.46 -20.34 -0.22
CA GLY A 353 -12.37 -19.74 0.76
C GLY A 353 -12.68 -20.70 1.89
N PHE A 354 -12.60 -20.22 3.13
CA PHE A 354 -13.04 -20.94 4.28
C PHE A 354 -13.87 -20.05 5.21
N THR A 355 -14.62 -20.68 6.09
CA THR A 355 -15.38 -19.98 7.11
C THR A 355 -14.68 -20.25 8.45
N PRO A 356 -14.17 -19.20 9.13
CA PRO A 356 -13.60 -19.35 10.45
C PRO A 356 -14.59 -20.02 11.42
N ASP A 357 -14.12 -20.94 12.27
CA ASP A 357 -14.95 -21.56 13.27
C ASP A 357 -15.44 -20.51 14.27
N SER A 358 -16.76 -20.40 14.43
CA SER A 358 -17.41 -19.41 15.31
C SER A 358 -17.00 -19.51 16.78
N GLU A 359 -16.46 -20.65 17.20
CA GLU A 359 -16.01 -20.90 18.59
C GLU A 359 -14.59 -20.39 18.87
N GLY A 360 -13.83 -19.98 17.83
CA GLY A 360 -12.45 -19.54 17.97
C GLY A 360 -12.12 -18.19 17.36
N ALA A 361 -12.98 -17.67 16.50
CA ALA A 361 -12.75 -16.44 15.77
C ALA A 361 -13.28 -15.22 16.53
N GLY A 362 -12.65 -14.86 17.64
CA GLY A 362 -12.84 -13.54 18.24
C GLY A 362 -12.33 -12.42 17.32
N PRO A 363 -12.64 -11.15 17.64
CA PRO A 363 -12.05 -10.04 16.90
C PRO A 363 -10.53 -10.02 17.08
N GLY A 364 -9.80 -9.69 16.02
CA GLY A 364 -8.35 -9.61 16.07
C GLY A 364 -7.64 -10.30 14.91
N TYR A 365 -6.34 -10.51 15.07
CA TYR A 365 -5.49 -11.17 14.10
C TYR A 365 -5.52 -12.69 14.28
N HIS A 366 -5.75 -13.42 13.17
CA HIS A 366 -5.74 -14.87 13.11
C HIS A 366 -4.66 -15.34 12.14
N LYS A 367 -3.82 -16.26 12.58
CA LYS A 367 -2.75 -16.83 11.78
C LYS A 367 -3.31 -17.86 10.79
N ILE A 368 -2.88 -17.79 9.53
CA ILE A 368 -3.16 -18.79 8.50
C ILE A 368 -1.88 -19.53 8.16
N GLU A 369 -2.00 -20.83 8.00
CA GLU A 369 -0.97 -21.67 7.40
C GLU A 369 -1.60 -22.52 6.31
N LEU A 370 -1.16 -22.31 5.06
CA LEU A 370 -1.61 -23.06 3.89
C LEU A 370 -0.44 -23.87 3.34
N THR A 371 -0.64 -25.17 3.27
CA THR A 371 0.35 -26.12 2.75
C THR A 371 -0.26 -27.03 1.70
N THR A 372 0.57 -27.83 1.04
CA THR A 372 0.11 -28.88 0.10
C THR A 372 0.43 -30.27 0.62
N LYS A 373 -0.40 -31.24 0.27
CA LYS A 373 -0.13 -32.68 0.51
C LYS A 373 0.96 -33.22 -0.42
N LYS A 374 1.19 -32.55 -1.55
CA LYS A 374 2.25 -32.92 -2.52
C LYS A 374 3.59 -32.41 -2.00
N LYS A 375 4.60 -33.28 -2.07
CA LYS A 375 5.97 -32.95 -1.66
C LYS A 375 6.65 -32.03 -2.68
N ASP A 376 7.67 -31.34 -2.24
CA ASP A 376 8.52 -30.46 -3.07
C ASP A 376 7.77 -29.25 -3.71
N LEU A 377 6.66 -28.83 -3.10
CA LEU A 377 5.93 -27.64 -3.49
C LEU A 377 6.00 -26.58 -2.38
N THR A 378 6.18 -25.34 -2.77
CA THR A 378 6.15 -24.17 -1.89
C THR A 378 4.87 -23.38 -2.15
N VAL A 379 4.11 -23.14 -1.09
CA VAL A 379 2.89 -22.31 -1.15
C VAL A 379 3.23 -20.91 -0.62
N GLN A 380 2.90 -19.92 -1.42
CA GLN A 380 3.00 -18.50 -1.06
C GLN A 380 1.59 -17.95 -0.86
N THR A 381 1.34 -17.42 0.32
CA THR A 381 0.06 -16.82 0.72
C THR A 381 0.28 -15.88 1.89
N ARG A 382 -0.71 -15.07 2.24
CA ARG A 382 -0.66 -14.23 3.45
C ARG A 382 -0.58 -15.06 4.72
N GLN A 383 0.10 -14.55 5.73
CA GLN A 383 0.29 -15.27 7.00
C GLN A 383 -0.89 -15.17 7.96
N GLY A 384 -1.87 -14.32 7.68
CA GLY A 384 -3.03 -14.16 8.54
C GLY A 384 -4.08 -13.20 7.99
N PHE A 385 -5.10 -12.97 8.78
CA PHE A 385 -6.21 -12.05 8.47
C PHE A 385 -6.75 -11.43 9.75
N TYR A 386 -7.52 -10.35 9.59
CA TYR A 386 -8.18 -9.67 10.69
C TYR A 386 -9.68 -9.93 10.66
N VAL A 387 -10.24 -10.30 11.80
CA VAL A 387 -11.68 -10.31 12.06
C VAL A 387 -12.05 -8.97 12.69
N ALA A 388 -12.99 -8.24 12.05
CA ALA A 388 -13.51 -7.00 12.61
C ALA A 388 -14.40 -7.29 13.83
N GLU A 389 -14.42 -6.34 14.77
CA GLU A 389 -15.31 -6.32 15.91
C GLU A 389 -16.79 -6.30 15.54
#